data_24cf97063893455ef4feece6d1b4706c
#
_entry.id   24cf97063893455ef4feece6d1b4706c
#
_cell.length_a   1.000
_cell.length_b   1.000
_cell.length_c   1.000
_cell.angle_alpha   90.00
_cell.angle_beta   90.00
_cell.angle_gamma   90.00
#
_symmetry.space_group_name_H-M   'P 1'
#
loop_
_entity.id
_entity.type
_entity.pdbx_description
1 polymer ?
#
loop_
_entity_poly.entity_id
_entity_poly.type
_entity_poly.pdbx_seq_one_letter_code
_entity_poly.pdbx_strand_id
1 'polypeptide(L)'
;CKYMSATRQDIQKNAESVAEDIGRTIGFPCFLKPSNGGSSVGTMRADSTESLVLALREVAKYDRTVLIEEYIHAREIEVAVMGNEKPQASVAGEISTDDSVPFYDYQTKYFSASGASVYLPAKIDDALMMRIRRLAVKAYKMAGSVGLARVDFFLDRDNGNLYLNEINTLPGFTEISLFPKAWEASGIPLDKLMKKLVAYALHEADNKKRVECIE
;
A
#
# COMPACT_ATOMS: atom_id res chain seq x y z
N CYS A 1 6.80 -8.09 6.14
CA CYS A 1 6.36 -8.27 7.53
C CYS A 1 5.76 -9.67 7.71
N LYS A 2 5.65 -10.13 8.97
CA LYS A 2 4.87 -11.33 9.28
C LYS A 2 3.41 -11.04 9.05
N TYR A 3 2.68 -12.00 8.51
CA TYR A 3 1.25 -11.87 8.31
C TYR A 3 0.53 -13.20 8.42
N MET A 4 -0.75 -13.13 8.71
CA MET A 4 -1.71 -14.23 8.63
C MET A 4 -2.98 -13.75 7.95
N SER A 5 -3.81 -14.68 7.52
CA SER A 5 -5.16 -14.37 7.05
C SER A 5 -6.16 -15.27 7.75
N ALA A 6 -7.35 -14.72 8.02
CA ALA A 6 -8.47 -15.46 8.57
C ALA A 6 -9.72 -15.21 7.72
N THR A 7 -10.51 -16.26 7.51
CA THR A 7 -11.78 -16.09 6.79
C THR A 7 -12.88 -15.62 7.74
N ARG A 8 -13.86 -14.88 7.21
CA ARG A 8 -15.08 -14.53 7.96
C ARG A 8 -15.74 -15.76 8.57
N GLN A 9 -15.73 -16.88 7.86
CA GLN A 9 -16.34 -18.13 8.32
C GLN A 9 -15.62 -18.69 9.56
N ASP A 10 -14.28 -18.70 9.56
CA ASP A 10 -13.49 -19.17 10.71
C ASP A 10 -13.69 -18.25 11.92
N ILE A 11 -13.71 -16.94 11.70
CA ILE A 11 -13.94 -15.94 12.73
C ILE A 11 -15.35 -16.11 13.35
N GLN A 12 -16.38 -16.33 12.51
CA GLN A 12 -17.75 -16.56 12.99
C GLN A 12 -17.87 -17.87 13.76
N LYS A 13 -17.11 -18.89 13.38
CA LYS A 13 -17.11 -20.19 14.06
C LYS A 13 -16.46 -20.15 15.43
N ASN A 14 -15.28 -19.54 15.53
CA ASN A 14 -14.54 -19.41 16.80
C ASN A 14 -13.46 -18.31 16.71
N ALA A 15 -13.83 -17.07 16.96
CA ALA A 15 -12.90 -15.93 16.91
C ALA A 15 -11.82 -16.00 17.99
N GLU A 16 -12.11 -16.60 19.13
CA GLU A 16 -11.19 -16.78 20.24
C GLU A 16 -10.01 -17.68 19.85
N SER A 17 -10.30 -18.84 19.26
CA SER A 17 -9.25 -19.77 18.79
C SER A 17 -8.41 -19.14 17.67
N VAL A 18 -9.05 -18.40 16.75
CA VAL A 18 -8.33 -17.67 15.68
C VAL A 18 -7.41 -16.61 16.28
N ALA A 19 -7.86 -15.87 17.29
CA ALA A 19 -7.07 -14.84 17.95
C ALA A 19 -5.87 -15.43 18.74
N GLU A 20 -6.05 -16.57 19.39
CA GLU A 20 -4.95 -17.28 20.08
C GLU A 20 -3.86 -17.71 19.09
N ASP A 21 -4.23 -18.27 17.95
CA ASP A 21 -3.28 -18.67 16.90
C ASP A 21 -2.50 -17.49 16.32
N ILE A 22 -3.20 -16.38 16.07
CA ILE A 22 -2.59 -15.14 15.60
C ILE A 22 -1.64 -14.58 16.66
N GLY A 23 -2.08 -14.49 17.91
CA GLY A 23 -1.27 -13.98 19.01
C GLY A 23 0.04 -14.76 19.20
N ARG A 24 0.00 -16.08 19.02
CA ARG A 24 1.21 -16.94 19.08
C ARG A 24 2.14 -16.74 17.88
N THR A 25 1.60 -16.47 16.70
CA THR A 25 2.39 -16.42 15.45
C THR A 25 2.89 -15.02 15.13
N ILE A 26 2.02 -14.03 15.24
CA ILE A 26 2.30 -12.62 14.92
C ILE A 26 2.81 -11.88 16.15
N GLY A 27 2.13 -12.05 17.28
CA GLY A 27 2.36 -11.25 18.50
C GLY A 27 1.59 -9.94 18.49
N PHE A 28 1.92 -9.08 19.47
CA PHE A 28 1.27 -7.78 19.65
C PHE A 28 2.29 -6.64 19.71
N PRO A 29 1.93 -5.41 19.29
CA PRO A 29 0.67 -5.09 18.64
C PRO A 29 0.60 -5.65 17.21
N CYS A 30 -0.62 -5.82 16.67
CA CYS A 30 -0.84 -6.21 15.28
C CYS A 30 -1.93 -5.35 14.64
N PHE A 31 -1.93 -5.31 13.32
CA PHE A 31 -2.94 -4.63 12.51
C PHE A 31 -3.81 -5.62 11.75
N LEU A 32 -5.10 -5.33 11.70
CA LEU A 32 -6.08 -6.07 10.91
C LEU A 32 -6.64 -5.17 9.82
N LYS A 33 -6.76 -5.69 8.61
CA LYS A 33 -7.36 -4.96 7.50
C LYS A 33 -8.19 -5.90 6.60
N PRO A 34 -9.23 -5.38 5.93
CA PRO A 34 -9.92 -6.13 4.88
C PRO A 34 -8.95 -6.44 3.74
N SER A 35 -8.99 -7.65 3.18
CA SER A 35 -8.08 -8.05 2.09
C SER A 35 -8.29 -7.22 0.82
N ASN A 36 -9.53 -6.80 0.55
CA ASN A 36 -9.90 -5.97 -0.62
C ASN A 36 -10.34 -4.56 -0.21
N GLY A 37 -9.81 -4.05 0.89
CA GLY A 37 -10.07 -2.70 1.37
C GLY A 37 -9.07 -1.68 0.83
N GLY A 38 -9.41 -0.41 0.95
CA GLY A 38 -8.52 0.72 0.67
C GLY A 38 -8.75 1.87 1.64
N SER A 39 -7.86 2.89 1.59
CA SER A 39 -7.98 4.10 2.40
C SER A 39 -8.14 3.86 3.91
N SER A 40 -7.56 2.79 4.43
CA SER A 40 -7.64 2.38 5.84
C SER A 40 -9.06 2.11 6.36
N VAL A 41 -10.06 1.99 5.48
CA VAL A 41 -11.44 1.66 5.88
C VAL A 41 -11.49 0.25 6.43
N GLY A 42 -12.00 0.10 7.66
CA GLY A 42 -12.06 -1.19 8.36
C GLY A 42 -10.71 -1.67 8.89
N THR A 43 -9.65 -0.85 8.89
CA THR A 43 -8.37 -1.19 9.51
C THR A 43 -8.44 -0.96 11.01
N MET A 44 -7.96 -1.92 11.80
CA MET A 44 -7.94 -1.85 13.26
C MET A 44 -6.60 -2.32 13.81
N ARG A 45 -6.21 -1.76 14.96
CA ARG A 45 -5.07 -2.20 15.75
C ARG A 45 -5.56 -3.05 16.92
N ALA A 46 -4.81 -4.10 17.24
CA ALA A 46 -5.02 -4.91 18.43
C ALA A 46 -3.72 -5.00 19.24
N ASP A 47 -3.84 -4.77 20.55
CA ASP A 47 -2.71 -4.76 21.49
C ASP A 47 -2.76 -5.96 22.47
N SER A 48 -3.85 -6.75 22.44
CA SER A 48 -4.05 -7.95 23.24
C SER A 48 -4.96 -8.95 22.55
N THR A 49 -5.05 -10.18 23.07
CA THR A 49 -5.96 -11.21 22.53
C THR A 49 -7.43 -10.76 22.59
N GLU A 50 -7.84 -10.10 23.66
CA GLU A 50 -9.21 -9.61 23.83
C GLU A 50 -9.56 -8.55 22.78
N SER A 51 -8.67 -7.56 22.58
CA SER A 51 -8.87 -6.54 21.54
C SER A 51 -8.81 -7.14 20.14
N LEU A 52 -7.99 -8.20 19.93
CA LEU A 52 -7.91 -8.90 18.66
C LEU A 52 -9.21 -9.63 18.31
N VAL A 53 -9.86 -10.29 19.26
CA VAL A 53 -11.19 -10.92 19.06
C VAL A 53 -12.22 -9.89 18.60
N LEU A 54 -12.26 -8.73 19.25
CA LEU A 54 -13.19 -7.66 18.87
C LEU A 54 -12.87 -7.12 17.48
N ALA A 55 -11.60 -6.87 17.18
CA ALA A 55 -11.15 -6.39 15.89
C ALA A 55 -11.44 -7.38 14.75
N LEU A 56 -11.21 -8.69 14.97
CA LEU A 56 -11.52 -9.74 13.98
C LEU A 56 -13.01 -9.71 13.59
N ARG A 57 -13.90 -9.64 14.59
CA ARG A 57 -15.36 -9.58 14.37
C ARG A 57 -15.77 -8.31 13.63
N GLU A 58 -15.13 -7.20 13.92
CA GLU A 58 -15.46 -5.92 13.28
C GLU A 58 -14.95 -5.88 11.84
N VAL A 59 -13.67 -6.20 11.60
CA VAL A 59 -13.06 -6.15 10.26
C VAL A 59 -13.70 -7.17 9.32
N ALA A 60 -14.13 -8.33 9.85
CA ALA A 60 -14.86 -9.35 9.07
C ALA A 60 -16.22 -8.87 8.51
N LYS A 61 -16.75 -7.72 8.94
CA LYS A 61 -17.96 -7.12 8.34
C LYS A 61 -17.66 -6.52 6.95
N TYR A 62 -16.42 -6.06 6.72
CA TYR A 62 -16.03 -5.36 5.50
C TYR A 62 -15.57 -6.32 4.37
N ASP A 63 -14.99 -7.48 4.72
CA ASP A 63 -14.51 -8.45 3.71
C ASP A 63 -14.69 -9.89 4.19
N ARG A 64 -14.61 -10.84 3.25
CA ARG A 64 -14.60 -12.27 3.52
C ARG A 64 -13.29 -12.74 4.13
N THR A 65 -12.21 -12.03 3.84
CA THR A 65 -10.85 -12.32 4.30
C THR A 65 -10.30 -11.15 5.06
N VAL A 66 -9.88 -11.39 6.29
CA VAL A 66 -9.16 -10.42 7.13
C VAL A 66 -7.68 -10.75 7.03
N LEU A 67 -6.88 -9.75 6.70
CA LEU A 67 -5.42 -9.82 6.74
C LEU A 67 -4.94 -9.27 8.07
N ILE A 68 -4.07 -10.00 8.75
CA ILE A 68 -3.47 -9.63 10.03
C ILE A 68 -1.97 -9.52 9.84
N GLU A 69 -1.39 -8.38 10.21
CA GLU A 69 0.03 -8.07 10.02
C GLU A 69 0.67 -7.64 11.34
N GLU A 70 1.96 -7.97 11.53
CA GLU A 70 2.73 -7.40 12.63
C GLU A 70 2.81 -5.88 12.52
N TYR A 71 2.79 -5.19 13.64
CA TYR A 71 3.02 -3.76 13.66
C TYR A 71 4.47 -3.44 13.31
N ILE A 72 4.64 -2.51 12.38
CA ILE A 72 5.95 -1.96 12.03
C ILE A 72 5.95 -0.47 12.42
N HIS A 73 6.88 -0.06 13.26
CA HIS A 73 7.13 1.36 13.55
C HIS A 73 7.79 2.00 12.33
N ALA A 74 6.99 2.42 11.36
CA ALA A 74 7.48 2.72 10.02
C ALA A 74 7.38 4.20 9.63
N ARG A 75 8.20 4.55 8.63
CA ARG A 75 8.00 5.67 7.71
C ARG A 75 7.28 5.12 6.49
N GLU A 76 6.21 5.78 6.05
CA GLU A 76 5.48 5.36 4.84
C GLU A 76 6.17 5.96 3.60
N ILE A 77 6.64 5.11 2.69
CA ILE A 77 7.36 5.48 1.48
C ILE A 77 6.53 5.05 0.26
N GLU A 78 6.15 6.00 -0.57
CA GLU A 78 5.31 5.76 -1.74
C GLU A 78 6.08 6.01 -3.05
N VAL A 79 5.92 5.14 -4.04
CA VAL A 79 6.59 5.24 -5.34
C VAL A 79 5.56 5.12 -6.47
N ALA A 80 5.51 6.12 -7.33
CA ALA A 80 4.72 6.05 -8.55
C ALA A 80 5.47 5.22 -9.62
N VAL A 81 4.81 4.22 -10.18
CA VAL A 81 5.34 3.38 -11.26
C VAL A 81 4.42 3.51 -12.46
N MET A 82 4.99 3.63 -13.67
CA MET A 82 4.24 3.63 -14.92
C MET A 82 4.95 2.85 -16.01
N GLY A 83 4.19 2.26 -16.91
CA GLY A 83 4.66 1.55 -18.10
C GLY A 83 4.11 0.14 -18.21
N ASN A 84 4.25 -0.47 -19.39
CA ASN A 84 3.83 -1.83 -19.66
C ASN A 84 5.04 -2.79 -19.56
N GLU A 85 5.76 -3.01 -20.66
CA GLU A 85 6.87 -3.97 -20.71
C GLU A 85 8.13 -3.47 -19.96
N LYS A 86 8.40 -2.17 -20.02
CA LYS A 86 9.56 -1.51 -19.40
C LYS A 86 9.11 -0.43 -18.41
N PRO A 87 8.48 -0.82 -17.28
CA PRO A 87 8.00 0.14 -16.30
C PRO A 87 9.15 0.92 -15.66
N GLN A 88 8.86 2.18 -15.35
CA GLN A 88 9.75 3.13 -14.71
C GLN A 88 9.16 3.57 -13.38
N ALA A 89 10.01 3.87 -12.41
CA ALA A 89 9.64 4.38 -11.12
C ALA A 89 10.07 5.85 -10.97
N SER A 90 9.20 6.66 -10.38
CA SER A 90 9.49 8.03 -9.96
C SER A 90 10.52 8.07 -8.81
N VAL A 91 10.90 9.25 -8.36
CA VAL A 91 11.44 9.42 -7.01
C VAL A 91 10.41 8.96 -5.98
N ALA A 92 10.86 8.44 -4.85
CA ALA A 92 9.97 8.09 -3.75
C ALA A 92 9.52 9.36 -3.02
N GLY A 93 8.26 9.38 -2.58
CA GLY A 93 7.74 10.31 -1.62
C GLY A 93 7.64 9.66 -0.25
N GLU A 94 7.58 10.47 0.79
CA GLU A 94 7.40 10.04 2.18
C GLU A 94 6.21 10.75 2.79
N ILE A 95 5.32 9.99 3.40
CA ILE A 95 4.26 10.53 4.23
C ILE A 95 4.77 10.49 5.67
N SER A 96 4.93 11.65 6.26
CA SER A 96 5.27 11.80 7.68
C SER A 96 4.02 12.20 8.44
N THR A 97 3.61 11.35 9.36
CA THR A 97 2.65 11.72 10.40
C THR A 97 3.40 12.31 11.58
N ASP A 98 2.80 13.27 12.29
CA ASP A 98 3.30 13.70 13.58
C ASP A 98 3.32 12.47 14.52
N ASP A 99 4.42 12.28 15.26
CA ASP A 99 4.58 11.16 16.20
C ASP A 99 3.50 11.18 17.32
N SER A 100 2.74 12.28 17.44
CA SER A 100 1.56 12.39 18.32
C SER A 100 0.30 11.71 17.76
N VAL A 101 0.27 11.30 16.48
CA VAL A 101 -0.88 10.63 15.85
C VAL A 101 -0.63 9.12 15.80
N PRO A 102 -1.26 8.32 16.68
CA PRO A 102 -0.95 6.89 16.80
C PRO A 102 -1.30 6.05 15.57
N PHE A 103 -2.14 6.59 14.68
CA PHE A 103 -2.61 5.88 13.50
C PHE A 103 -3.11 6.87 12.44
N TYR A 104 -2.64 6.70 11.20
CA TYR A 104 -3.02 7.51 10.05
C TYR A 104 -4.28 6.93 9.40
N ASP A 105 -5.43 7.24 9.97
CA ASP A 105 -6.73 6.77 9.49
C ASP A 105 -7.27 7.56 8.29
N TYR A 106 -8.44 7.14 7.78
CA TYR A 106 -9.13 7.79 6.67
C TYR A 106 -9.43 9.27 6.93
N GLN A 107 -9.80 9.64 8.17
CA GLN A 107 -10.12 11.03 8.50
C GLN A 107 -8.87 11.91 8.50
N THR A 108 -7.78 11.40 9.03
CA THR A 108 -6.48 12.09 9.03
C THR A 108 -5.94 12.25 7.61
N LYS A 109 -6.14 11.23 6.74
CA LYS A 109 -5.69 11.26 5.32
C LYS A 109 -6.37 12.34 4.48
N TYR A 110 -7.65 12.61 4.69
CA TYR A 110 -8.44 13.43 3.77
C TYR A 110 -9.04 14.69 4.38
N PHE A 111 -9.13 14.78 5.70
CA PHE A 111 -9.86 15.87 6.38
C PHE A 111 -9.03 16.68 7.38
N SER A 112 -7.83 16.26 7.76
CA SER A 112 -7.00 17.00 8.70
C SER A 112 -6.06 17.94 7.95
N ALA A 113 -6.26 19.24 8.09
CA ALA A 113 -5.34 20.26 7.57
C ALA A 113 -3.96 20.29 8.28
N SER A 114 -3.76 19.51 9.33
CA SER A 114 -2.59 19.58 10.23
C SER A 114 -1.91 18.23 10.52
N GLY A 115 -2.30 17.12 9.87
CA GLY A 115 -1.91 15.78 10.34
C GLY A 115 -0.79 15.07 9.59
N ALA A 116 -0.47 15.43 8.35
CA ALA A 116 0.58 14.76 7.59
C ALA A 116 1.38 15.73 6.74
N SER A 117 2.70 15.62 6.81
CA SER A 117 3.63 16.29 5.90
C SER A 117 4.08 15.34 4.81
N VAL A 118 4.04 15.78 3.56
CA VAL A 118 4.56 15.01 2.43
C VAL A 118 5.94 15.54 2.07
N TYR A 119 6.96 14.70 2.16
CA TYR A 119 8.29 15.00 1.65
C TYR A 119 8.49 14.40 0.28
N LEU A 120 8.81 15.22 -0.70
CA LEU A 120 9.03 14.79 -2.07
C LEU A 120 10.21 15.55 -2.70
N PRO A 121 11.34 14.90 -2.95
CA PRO A 121 11.66 13.48 -2.66
C PRO A 121 11.64 13.14 -1.16
N ALA A 122 11.46 11.85 -0.85
CA ALA A 122 11.58 11.31 0.50
C ALA A 122 12.96 11.63 1.12
N LYS A 123 13.00 11.84 2.44
CA LYS A 123 14.25 12.14 3.17
C LYS A 123 15.06 10.86 3.44
N ILE A 124 15.59 10.27 2.40
CA ILE A 124 16.43 9.07 2.41
C ILE A 124 17.68 9.29 1.56
N ASP A 125 18.72 8.49 1.75
CA ASP A 125 19.91 8.55 0.93
C ASP A 125 19.69 8.01 -0.49
N ASP A 126 20.60 8.35 -1.41
CA ASP A 126 20.49 7.97 -2.82
C ASP A 126 20.55 6.44 -3.04
N ALA A 127 21.30 5.71 -2.23
CA ALA A 127 21.41 4.26 -2.36
C ALA A 127 20.08 3.58 -2.00
N LEU A 128 19.44 4.03 -0.92
CA LEU A 128 18.12 3.56 -0.51
C LEU A 128 17.04 3.98 -1.52
N MET A 129 17.10 5.22 -2.03
CA MET A 129 16.20 5.70 -3.09
C MET A 129 16.27 4.79 -4.32
N MET A 130 17.49 4.47 -4.80
CA MET A 130 17.63 3.58 -5.94
C MET A 130 17.16 2.15 -5.65
N ARG A 131 17.40 1.64 -4.43
CA ARG A 131 16.93 0.32 -4.00
C ARG A 131 15.40 0.26 -4.00
N ILE A 132 14.73 1.24 -3.41
CA ILE A 132 13.26 1.33 -3.33
C ILE A 132 12.66 1.39 -4.72
N ARG A 133 13.17 2.25 -5.61
CA ARG A 133 12.70 2.35 -7.00
C ARG A 133 12.81 1.02 -7.76
N ARG A 134 13.92 0.29 -7.60
CA ARG A 134 14.08 -1.04 -8.21
C ARG A 134 13.08 -2.05 -7.66
N LEU A 135 12.86 -2.03 -6.35
CA LEU A 135 11.89 -2.93 -5.70
C LEU A 135 10.46 -2.59 -6.11
N ALA A 136 10.12 -1.31 -6.25
CA ALA A 136 8.81 -0.88 -6.75
C ALA A 136 8.53 -1.40 -8.16
N VAL A 137 9.50 -1.28 -9.08
CA VAL A 137 9.38 -1.85 -10.43
C VAL A 137 9.27 -3.37 -10.40
N LYS A 138 10.01 -4.05 -9.51
CA LYS A 138 9.93 -5.51 -9.36
C LYS A 138 8.55 -5.93 -8.85
N ALA A 139 8.04 -5.29 -7.81
CA ALA A 139 6.71 -5.57 -7.24
C ALA A 139 5.60 -5.33 -8.29
N TYR A 140 5.67 -4.20 -9.01
CA TYR A 140 4.76 -3.86 -10.09
C TYR A 140 4.68 -4.97 -11.16
N LYS A 141 5.84 -5.45 -11.62
CA LYS A 141 5.93 -6.54 -12.61
C LYS A 141 5.39 -7.87 -12.07
N MET A 142 5.74 -8.22 -10.84
CA MET A 142 5.29 -9.46 -10.20
C MET A 142 3.77 -9.50 -10.00
N ALA A 143 3.14 -8.33 -9.79
CA ALA A 143 1.70 -8.19 -9.70
C ALA A 143 1.00 -8.17 -11.09
N GLY A 144 1.74 -8.31 -12.19
CA GLY A 144 1.16 -8.23 -13.55
C GLY A 144 0.57 -6.86 -13.88
N SER A 145 1.01 -5.80 -13.19
CA SER A 145 0.48 -4.44 -13.40
C SER A 145 0.88 -3.87 -14.76
N VAL A 146 -0.02 -3.11 -15.37
CA VAL A 146 0.21 -2.37 -16.61
C VAL A 146 -0.32 -0.93 -16.48
N GLY A 147 0.23 -0.01 -17.26
CA GLY A 147 -0.16 1.40 -17.26
C GLY A 147 0.43 2.15 -16.08
N LEU A 148 -0.20 2.07 -14.92
CA LEU A 148 0.23 2.78 -13.71
C LEU A 148 -0.09 2.02 -12.43
N ALA A 149 0.70 2.26 -11.38
CA ALA A 149 0.37 1.92 -10.00
C ALA A 149 1.21 2.75 -9.03
N ARG A 150 0.76 2.91 -7.79
CA ARG A 150 1.58 3.35 -6.68
C ARG A 150 1.97 2.13 -5.85
N VAL A 151 3.24 2.01 -5.56
CA VAL A 151 3.80 0.93 -4.75
C VAL A 151 4.26 1.53 -3.43
N ASP A 152 3.68 1.05 -2.34
CA ASP A 152 3.82 1.62 -1.01
C ASP A 152 4.66 0.69 -0.14
N PHE A 153 5.59 1.27 0.60
CA PHE A 153 6.53 0.55 1.46
C PHE A 153 6.49 1.10 2.88
N PHE A 154 6.78 0.23 3.83
CA PHE A 154 7.16 0.59 5.18
C PHE A 154 8.69 0.54 5.30
N LEU A 155 9.29 1.66 5.69
CA LEU A 155 10.68 1.74 6.12
C LEU A 155 10.72 1.76 7.63
N ASP A 156 11.10 0.63 8.22
CA ASP A 156 11.16 0.44 9.66
C ASP A 156 12.15 1.43 10.31
N ARG A 157 11.69 2.20 11.29
CA ARG A 157 12.48 3.21 12.01
C ARG A 157 13.52 2.59 12.94
N ASP A 158 13.26 1.37 13.42
CA ASP A 158 14.06 0.74 14.47
C ASP A 158 15.25 -0.03 13.87
N ASN A 159 15.09 -0.61 12.68
CA ASN A 159 16.11 -1.46 12.07
C ASN A 159 16.46 -1.14 10.61
N GLY A 160 15.77 -0.17 10.00
CA GLY A 160 15.99 0.23 8.60
C GLY A 160 15.54 -0.80 7.54
N ASN A 161 14.81 -1.83 7.94
CA ASN A 161 14.28 -2.80 7.00
C ASN A 161 13.15 -2.20 6.15
N LEU A 162 13.10 -2.64 4.89
CA LEU A 162 12.09 -2.21 3.95
C LEU A 162 11.09 -3.34 3.71
N TYR A 163 9.81 -3.07 3.92
CA TYR A 163 8.71 -4.00 3.68
C TYR A 163 7.80 -3.45 2.60
N LEU A 164 7.38 -4.31 1.65
CA LEU A 164 6.30 -3.99 0.72
C LEU A 164 4.99 -4.01 1.52
N ASN A 165 4.25 -2.90 1.47
CA ASN A 165 2.93 -2.80 2.09
C ASN A 165 1.83 -3.16 1.08
N GLU A 166 1.63 -2.31 0.05
CA GLU A 166 0.57 -2.54 -0.93
C GLU A 166 0.93 -2.03 -2.33
N ILE A 167 0.14 -2.46 -3.31
CA ILE A 167 0.18 -1.94 -4.69
C ILE A 167 -1.21 -1.38 -4.99
N ASN A 168 -1.26 -0.07 -5.21
CA ASN A 168 -2.48 0.65 -5.54
C ASN A 168 -2.55 0.85 -7.06
N THR A 169 -3.38 0.08 -7.75
CA THR A 169 -3.48 0.07 -9.21
C THR A 169 -4.33 1.21 -9.77
N LEU A 170 -5.04 1.95 -8.92
CA LEU A 170 -5.76 3.18 -9.29
C LEU A 170 -5.48 4.27 -8.24
N PRO A 171 -4.24 4.80 -8.20
CA PRO A 171 -3.86 5.82 -7.21
C PRO A 171 -4.61 7.12 -7.45
N GLY A 172 -4.73 7.94 -6.38
CA GLY A 172 -5.29 9.29 -6.50
C GLY A 172 -4.56 10.12 -7.55
N PHE A 173 -5.32 10.92 -8.29
CA PHE A 173 -4.83 11.72 -9.43
C PHE A 173 -5.27 13.18 -9.34
N THR A 174 -5.40 13.71 -8.13
CA THR A 174 -5.72 15.12 -7.86
C THR A 174 -4.42 15.94 -7.70
N GLU A 175 -4.54 17.25 -7.64
CA GLU A 175 -3.40 18.16 -7.43
C GLU A 175 -2.62 17.89 -6.13
N ILE A 176 -3.28 17.34 -5.12
CA ILE A 176 -2.63 16.98 -3.86
C ILE A 176 -2.06 15.55 -3.85
N SER A 177 -2.45 14.72 -4.83
CA SER A 177 -2.06 13.30 -4.88
C SER A 177 -0.58 13.12 -5.15
N LEU A 178 0.04 12.18 -4.43
CA LEU A 178 1.47 11.90 -4.56
C LEU A 178 1.86 11.37 -5.93
N PHE A 179 1.00 10.56 -6.58
CA PHE A 179 1.34 9.95 -7.87
C PHE A 179 1.76 10.97 -8.95
N PRO A 180 0.95 11.98 -9.31
CA PRO A 180 1.37 12.99 -10.30
C PRO A 180 2.54 13.85 -9.80
N LYS A 181 2.56 14.23 -8.52
CA LYS A 181 3.65 15.01 -7.94
C LYS A 181 5.00 14.30 -7.97
N ALA A 182 5.03 12.99 -7.73
CA ALA A 182 6.25 12.21 -7.78
C ALA A 182 6.84 12.13 -9.20
N TRP A 183 5.99 12.09 -10.22
CA TRP A 183 6.44 12.19 -11.61
C TRP A 183 6.93 13.58 -11.97
N GLU A 184 6.27 14.62 -11.51
CA GLU A 184 6.73 16.01 -11.70
C GLU A 184 8.10 16.23 -11.05
N ALA A 185 8.29 15.79 -9.81
CA ALA A 185 9.59 15.80 -9.12
C ALA A 185 10.66 14.93 -9.82
N SER A 186 10.24 13.97 -10.65
CA SER A 186 11.11 13.14 -11.50
C SER A 186 11.36 13.75 -12.89
N GLY A 187 10.92 14.99 -13.14
CA GLY A 187 11.11 15.70 -14.41
C GLY A 187 10.06 15.39 -15.50
N ILE A 188 8.94 14.76 -15.13
CA ILE A 188 7.83 14.45 -16.04
C ILE A 188 6.60 15.25 -15.62
N PRO A 189 6.34 16.42 -16.21
CA PRO A 189 5.19 17.25 -15.89
C PRO A 189 3.87 16.57 -16.29
N LEU A 190 2.76 17.02 -15.71
CA LEU A 190 1.45 16.39 -15.80
C LEU A 190 0.98 16.15 -17.24
N ASP A 191 1.17 17.13 -18.14
CA ASP A 191 0.78 16.99 -19.53
C ASP A 191 1.51 15.84 -20.25
N LYS A 192 2.82 15.68 -19.99
CA LYS A 192 3.62 14.57 -20.52
C LYS A 192 3.25 13.24 -19.86
N LEU A 193 2.96 13.27 -18.56
CA LEU A 193 2.50 12.10 -17.83
C LEU A 193 1.20 11.56 -18.43
N MET A 194 0.21 12.43 -18.65
CA MET A 194 -1.07 12.05 -19.25
C MET A 194 -0.90 11.44 -20.66
N LYS A 195 -0.08 12.06 -21.51
CA LYS A 195 0.21 11.53 -22.86
C LYS A 195 0.83 10.13 -22.80
N LYS A 196 1.76 9.89 -21.86
CA LYS A 196 2.37 8.57 -21.67
C LYS A 196 1.36 7.54 -21.21
N LEU A 197 0.51 7.87 -20.24
CA LEU A 197 -0.50 6.94 -19.72
C LEU A 197 -1.53 6.56 -20.82
N VAL A 198 -1.97 7.52 -21.62
CA VAL A 198 -2.84 7.24 -22.78
C VAL A 198 -2.14 6.32 -23.78
N ALA A 199 -0.86 6.59 -24.09
CA ALA A 199 -0.10 5.74 -25.01
C ALA A 199 0.05 4.30 -24.48
N TYR A 200 0.31 4.12 -23.17
CA TYR A 200 0.36 2.78 -22.57
C TYR A 200 -0.99 2.07 -22.63
N ALA A 201 -2.10 2.78 -22.41
CA ALA A 201 -3.44 2.22 -22.49
C ALA A 201 -3.79 1.76 -23.92
N LEU A 202 -3.46 2.57 -24.95
CA LEU A 202 -3.67 2.20 -26.35
C LEU A 202 -2.82 0.99 -26.74
N HIS A 203 -1.55 0.96 -26.36
CA HIS A 203 -0.67 -0.17 -26.62
C HIS A 203 -1.19 -1.48 -25.96
N GLU A 204 -1.67 -1.38 -24.73
CA GLU A 204 -2.24 -2.55 -24.05
C GLU A 204 -3.53 -3.04 -24.68
N ALA A 205 -4.40 -2.12 -25.14
CA ALA A 205 -5.61 -2.46 -25.88
C ALA A 205 -5.28 -3.20 -27.18
N ASP A 206 -4.24 -2.79 -27.90
CA ASP A 206 -3.80 -3.46 -29.12
C ASP A 206 -3.16 -4.82 -28.84
N ASN A 207 -2.42 -4.97 -27.74
CA ASN A 207 -1.87 -6.27 -27.33
C ASN A 207 -2.99 -7.25 -27.00
N LYS A 208 -4.03 -6.84 -26.29
CA LYS A 208 -5.19 -7.68 -25.96
C LYS A 208 -5.94 -8.18 -27.19
N LYS A 209 -6.04 -7.36 -28.24
CA LYS A 209 -6.67 -7.78 -29.51
C LYS A 209 -5.89 -8.88 -30.27
N ARG A 210 -4.59 -9.01 -29.97
CA ARG A 210 -3.71 -10.02 -30.61
C ARG A 210 -3.72 -11.38 -29.89
N VAL A 211 -4.38 -11.47 -28.74
CA VAL A 211 -4.55 -12.75 -28.04
C VAL A 211 -5.68 -13.50 -28.74
N GLU A 212 -5.35 -14.61 -29.41
CA GLU A 212 -6.34 -15.51 -29.97
C GLU A 212 -7.05 -16.24 -28.81
N CYS A 213 -8.37 -16.06 -28.73
CA CYS A 213 -9.20 -16.92 -27.90
C CYS A 213 -9.27 -18.28 -28.60
N ILE A 214 -8.68 -19.31 -28.03
CA ILE A 214 -8.94 -20.70 -28.41
C ILE A 214 -10.31 -21.03 -27.80
N GLU A 215 -11.34 -21.17 -28.67
CA GLU A 215 -12.64 -21.68 -28.30
C GLU A 215 -12.58 -23.17 -27.95
#